data_6714013b8706d2d1427ef39822f4afc9
#
_entry.id   6714013b8706d2d1427ef39822f4afc9
#
_cell.length_a   1.000
_cell.length_b   1.000
_cell.length_c   1.000
_cell.angle_alpha   90.00
_cell.angle_beta   90.00
_cell.angle_gamma   90.00
#
_symmetry.space_group_name_H-M   'P 1'
#
loop_
_entity.id
_entity.type
_entity.pdbx_description
1 polymer ?
#
loop_
_entity_poly.entity_id
_entity_poly.type
_entity_poly.pdbx_seq_one_letter_code
_entity_poly.pdbx_strand_id
1 'polypeptide(L)'
;QTCALPIFLDRSVNRVIEIENGKAEFYSGNYSFYAVEKERRYQERMKQYEKEQAKIAQLEKSAEQLRMWAFQGMDKTYRRAISMERRIERMRTTAKPTKARKMDARFTAAEFHGDEVLGIRNLSKAYGEKLLFEGISLKVEGGERIALIGDNGTGKSTLIKMIADEVYPDSGRIRLGPQVKLAYLPQIIHFDHPDWNLVENMMAAKRGISAQSARNRLAAYDFRGEDVLKPVSVLSGGEQSRLRLCMLMDDEINFLILDEPTNHLDIASREWIEEAVEAYDGTLLFVSHDRYFINRFATRIWEVANGTITDYPMGFAQYRQVKVQEEAEKAEAPKPVKEKTVTEKPVRGDRAQQAARRQLTICEREIAKAEERIRALDAEMEANACDYEKLNALVADKDAAQAELDALYLRWEELSEAAGEA
;
A
#
# COMPACT_ATOMS: atom_id res chain seq x y z
N GLN A 1 1.07 0.45 14.09
CA GLN A 1 0.02 -0.41 13.48
C GLN A 1 -0.38 0.13 12.12
N THR A 2 0.33 -0.22 11.10
CA THR A 2 -0.16 -0.06 9.75
C THR A 2 -0.84 -1.35 9.32
N CYS A 3 -2.12 -1.50 9.69
CA CYS A 3 -2.98 -2.37 8.93
C CYS A 3 -3.00 -1.85 7.49
N ALA A 4 -2.97 -2.74 6.51
CA ALA A 4 -3.27 -2.35 5.13
C ALA A 4 -4.52 -1.46 5.14
N LEU A 5 -4.49 -0.36 4.40
CA LEU A 5 -5.56 0.64 4.42
C LEU A 5 -6.99 0.03 4.35
N PRO A 6 -7.25 -1.02 3.54
CA PRO A 6 -8.54 -1.72 3.56
C PRO A 6 -8.93 -2.32 4.90
N ILE A 7 -7.99 -2.97 5.62
CA ILE A 7 -8.25 -3.59 6.93
C ILE A 7 -8.51 -2.51 7.99
N PHE A 8 -7.78 -1.40 7.94
CA PHE A 8 -8.04 -0.25 8.81
C PHE A 8 -9.41 0.35 8.54
N LEU A 9 -9.76 0.56 7.28
CA LEU A 9 -11.08 1.08 6.88
C LEU A 9 -12.20 0.12 7.30
N ASP A 10 -12.00 -1.19 7.18
CA ASP A 10 -12.99 -2.18 7.60
C ASP A 10 -13.29 -2.15 9.10
N ARG A 11 -12.29 -1.81 9.92
CA ARG A 11 -12.46 -1.71 11.37
C ARG A 11 -12.90 -0.34 11.85
N SER A 12 -12.62 0.71 11.08
CA SER A 12 -12.78 2.09 11.55
C SER A 12 -13.97 2.81 10.93
N VAL A 13 -14.51 2.33 9.80
CA VAL A 13 -15.61 3.00 9.12
C VAL A 13 -16.85 2.10 8.98
N ASN A 14 -18.01 2.70 9.19
CA ASN A 14 -19.32 2.08 9.02
C ASN A 14 -20.13 2.69 7.86
N ARG A 15 -19.56 3.67 7.17
CA ARG A 15 -20.13 4.34 5.99
C ARG A 15 -19.03 4.74 5.03
N VAL A 16 -19.26 4.55 3.73
CA VAL A 16 -18.36 4.99 2.66
C VAL A 16 -19.12 5.94 1.74
N ILE A 17 -18.51 7.06 1.40
CA ILE A 17 -18.99 8.01 0.40
C ILE A 17 -17.97 8.01 -0.74
N GLU A 18 -18.40 7.58 -1.91
CA GLU A 18 -17.57 7.60 -3.12
C GLU A 18 -17.92 8.83 -3.96
N ILE A 19 -16.91 9.59 -4.35
CA ILE A 19 -17.08 10.73 -5.26
C ILE A 19 -16.37 10.40 -6.56
N GLU A 20 -17.15 10.17 -7.60
CA GLU A 20 -16.62 9.85 -8.94
C GLU A 20 -17.38 10.67 -10.01
N ASN A 21 -16.65 11.27 -10.96
CA ASN A 21 -17.22 12.06 -12.05
C ASN A 21 -18.21 13.15 -11.58
N GLY A 22 -17.91 13.81 -10.45
CA GLY A 22 -18.75 14.86 -9.87
C GLY A 22 -20.05 14.38 -9.23
N LYS A 23 -20.22 13.07 -9.02
CA LYS A 23 -21.36 12.45 -8.33
C LYS A 23 -20.90 11.76 -7.05
N ALA A 24 -21.72 11.86 -6.00
CA ALA A 24 -21.49 11.17 -4.75
C ALA A 24 -22.42 9.95 -4.65
N GLU A 25 -21.86 8.77 -4.41
CA GLU A 25 -22.59 7.54 -4.09
C GLU A 25 -22.34 7.16 -2.62
N PHE A 26 -23.40 6.71 -1.95
CA PHE A 26 -23.38 6.39 -0.52
C PHE A 26 -23.52 4.88 -0.32
N TYR A 27 -22.68 4.34 0.57
CA TYR A 27 -22.67 2.93 0.95
C TYR A 27 -22.73 2.84 2.48
N SER A 28 -23.73 2.11 2.99
CA SER A 28 -23.91 1.92 4.44
C SER A 28 -23.25 0.60 4.85
N GLY A 29 -21.97 0.65 5.13
CA GLY A 29 -21.14 -0.47 5.51
C GLY A 29 -19.66 -0.09 5.53
N ASN A 30 -18.81 -1.06 5.91
CA ASN A 30 -17.36 -0.92 5.89
C ASN A 30 -16.79 -1.00 4.45
N TYR A 31 -15.47 -0.95 4.32
CA TYR A 31 -14.82 -0.95 3.00
C TYR A 31 -15.07 -2.25 2.21
N SER A 32 -15.02 -3.42 2.86
CA SER A 32 -15.30 -4.70 2.21
C SER A 32 -16.75 -4.76 1.68
N PHE A 33 -17.70 -4.27 2.45
CA PHE A 33 -19.10 -4.15 1.98
C PHE A 33 -19.21 -3.21 0.79
N TYR A 34 -18.53 -2.04 0.84
CA TYR A 34 -18.48 -1.09 -0.28
C TYR A 34 -17.97 -1.75 -1.55
N ALA A 35 -16.85 -2.47 -1.51
CA ALA A 35 -16.24 -3.10 -2.68
C ALA A 35 -17.19 -4.11 -3.34
N VAL A 36 -17.85 -4.96 -2.56
CA VAL A 36 -18.83 -5.94 -3.06
C VAL A 36 -20.07 -5.25 -3.63
N GLU A 37 -20.61 -4.26 -2.91
CA GLU A 37 -21.83 -3.54 -3.31
C GLU A 37 -21.59 -2.69 -4.55
N LYS A 38 -20.42 -2.07 -4.72
CA LYS A 38 -20.03 -1.34 -5.92
C LYS A 38 -20.03 -2.24 -7.14
N GLU A 39 -19.42 -3.42 -7.06
CA GLU A 39 -19.41 -4.40 -8.14
C GLU A 39 -20.84 -4.89 -8.46
N ARG A 40 -21.66 -5.16 -7.43
CA ARG A 40 -23.05 -5.57 -7.61
C ARG A 40 -23.86 -4.49 -8.37
N ARG A 41 -23.76 -3.21 -7.93
CA ARG A 41 -24.44 -2.08 -8.59
C ARG A 41 -23.95 -1.87 -10.01
N TYR A 42 -22.64 -2.05 -10.26
CA TYR A 42 -22.09 -2.00 -11.60
C TYR A 42 -22.71 -3.08 -12.50
N GLN A 43 -22.79 -4.32 -12.03
CA GLN A 43 -23.34 -5.43 -12.78
C GLN A 43 -24.84 -5.26 -13.05
N GLU A 44 -25.58 -4.74 -12.10
CA GLU A 44 -27.00 -4.40 -12.28
C GLU A 44 -27.19 -3.32 -13.34
N ARG A 45 -26.41 -2.23 -13.28
CA ARG A 45 -26.42 -1.16 -14.28
C ARG A 45 -26.02 -1.68 -15.67
N MET A 46 -25.05 -2.56 -15.75
CA MET A 46 -24.63 -3.17 -17.02
C MET A 46 -25.73 -4.06 -17.62
N LYS A 47 -26.35 -4.92 -16.82
CA LYS A 47 -27.50 -5.75 -17.27
C LYS A 47 -28.67 -4.91 -17.73
N GLN A 48 -28.93 -3.79 -17.07
CA GLN A 48 -29.97 -2.86 -17.48
C GLN A 48 -29.62 -2.19 -18.83
N TYR A 49 -28.37 -1.72 -18.96
CA TYR A 49 -27.88 -1.14 -20.21
C TYR A 49 -27.97 -2.14 -21.38
N GLU A 50 -27.56 -3.39 -21.19
CA GLU A 50 -27.65 -4.43 -22.22
C GLU A 50 -29.10 -4.71 -22.64
N LYS A 51 -30.05 -4.76 -21.67
CA LYS A 51 -31.48 -4.89 -21.97
C LYS A 51 -32.02 -3.69 -22.76
N GLU A 52 -31.57 -2.48 -22.41
CA GLU A 52 -31.98 -1.25 -23.15
C GLU A 52 -31.37 -1.27 -24.55
N GLN A 53 -30.11 -1.66 -24.73
CA GLN A 53 -29.49 -1.78 -26.06
C GLN A 53 -30.17 -2.85 -26.93
N ALA A 54 -30.49 -4.00 -26.37
CA ALA A 54 -31.20 -5.06 -27.07
C ALA A 54 -32.60 -4.55 -27.56
N LYS A 55 -33.29 -3.78 -26.68
CA LYS A 55 -34.58 -3.18 -27.03
C LYS A 55 -34.48 -2.09 -28.09
N ILE A 56 -33.42 -1.26 -28.01
CA ILE A 56 -33.11 -0.26 -29.06
C ILE A 56 -32.88 -0.96 -30.40
N ALA A 57 -32.01 -1.99 -30.45
CA ALA A 57 -31.75 -2.75 -31.67
C ALA A 57 -33.01 -3.40 -32.28
N GLN A 58 -33.90 -3.91 -31.42
CA GLN A 58 -35.20 -4.45 -31.89
C GLN A 58 -36.09 -3.37 -32.48
N LEU A 59 -36.16 -2.19 -31.83
CA LEU A 59 -36.94 -1.05 -32.32
C LEU A 59 -36.38 -0.46 -33.61
N GLU A 60 -35.02 -0.42 -33.73
CA GLU A 60 -34.35 0.02 -34.98
C GLU A 60 -34.70 -0.87 -36.16
N LYS A 61 -34.63 -2.21 -36.01
CA LYS A 61 -35.07 -3.15 -37.04
C LYS A 61 -36.54 -2.95 -37.43
N SER A 62 -37.40 -2.73 -36.44
CA SER A 62 -38.83 -2.48 -36.71
C SER A 62 -39.07 -1.13 -37.41
N ALA A 63 -38.31 -0.09 -37.01
CA ALA A 63 -38.41 1.22 -37.67
C ALA A 63 -37.92 1.16 -39.11
N GLU A 64 -36.86 0.43 -39.38
CA GLU A 64 -36.33 0.22 -40.74
C GLU A 64 -37.33 -0.52 -41.62
N GLN A 65 -37.94 -1.60 -41.12
CA GLN A 65 -38.99 -2.31 -41.82
C GLN A 65 -40.21 -1.39 -42.15
N LEU A 66 -40.63 -0.58 -41.18
CA LEU A 66 -41.73 0.39 -41.42
C LEU A 66 -41.35 1.46 -42.44
N ARG A 67 -40.06 1.88 -42.49
CA ARG A 67 -39.56 2.80 -43.54
C ARG A 67 -39.60 2.15 -44.91
N MET A 68 -39.18 0.90 -45.05
CA MET A 68 -39.24 0.17 -46.33
C MET A 68 -40.70 0.05 -46.84
N TRP A 69 -41.66 -0.24 -45.95
CA TRP A 69 -43.07 -0.27 -46.33
C TRP A 69 -43.65 1.10 -46.62
N ALA A 70 -43.19 2.16 -45.95
CA ALA A 70 -43.60 3.53 -46.25
C ALA A 70 -43.16 3.98 -47.66
N PHE A 71 -42.00 3.51 -48.13
CA PHE A 71 -41.52 3.78 -49.48
C PHE A 71 -42.45 3.19 -50.57
N GLN A 72 -43.28 2.20 -50.20
CA GLN A 72 -44.29 1.58 -51.05
C GLN A 72 -45.65 2.28 -51.01
N GLY A 73 -45.77 3.52 -50.52
CA GLY A 73 -46.92 4.35 -50.57
C GLY A 73 -47.90 4.36 -49.39
N MET A 74 -47.41 3.85 -48.18
CA MET A 74 -48.26 3.83 -46.97
C MET A 74 -47.91 4.96 -45.99
N ASP A 75 -48.55 6.08 -46.07
CA ASP A 75 -48.28 7.30 -45.26
C ASP A 75 -48.42 7.08 -43.74
N LYS A 76 -49.33 6.17 -43.33
CA LYS A 76 -49.50 5.82 -41.91
C LYS A 76 -48.28 5.09 -41.29
N THR A 77 -47.56 4.32 -42.09
CA THR A 77 -46.36 3.58 -41.66
C THR A 77 -45.18 4.51 -41.46
N TYR A 78 -45.08 5.57 -42.26
CA TYR A 78 -44.04 6.60 -42.11
C TYR A 78 -44.13 7.32 -40.75
N ARG A 79 -45.34 7.76 -40.35
CA ARG A 79 -45.54 8.41 -39.05
C ARG A 79 -45.21 7.49 -37.87
N ARG A 80 -45.50 6.18 -38.00
CA ARG A 80 -45.11 5.17 -36.98
C ARG A 80 -43.59 5.00 -36.88
N ALA A 81 -42.89 4.99 -38.00
CA ALA A 81 -41.43 4.93 -38.03
C ALA A 81 -40.80 6.13 -37.30
N ILE A 82 -41.25 7.37 -37.61
CA ILE A 82 -40.77 8.59 -36.93
C ILE A 82 -41.06 8.54 -35.41
N SER A 83 -42.24 8.08 -35.01
CA SER A 83 -42.59 7.95 -33.59
C SER A 83 -41.64 6.95 -32.87
N MET A 84 -41.28 5.87 -33.55
CA MET A 84 -40.36 4.86 -33.02
C MET A 84 -38.94 5.39 -32.91
N GLU A 85 -38.47 6.14 -33.91
CA GLU A 85 -37.15 6.80 -33.87
C GLU A 85 -37.02 7.81 -32.73
N ARG A 86 -38.06 8.64 -32.50
CA ARG A 86 -38.10 9.56 -31.34
C ARG A 86 -38.05 8.81 -29.99
N ARG A 87 -38.61 7.60 -29.95
CA ARG A 87 -38.55 6.74 -28.77
C ARG A 87 -37.14 6.17 -28.58
N ILE A 88 -36.50 5.74 -29.65
CA ILE A 88 -35.11 5.27 -29.65
C ILE A 88 -34.17 6.38 -29.16
N GLU A 89 -34.32 7.61 -29.70
CA GLU A 89 -33.51 8.77 -29.30
C GLU A 89 -33.62 9.03 -27.80
N ARG A 90 -34.81 8.98 -27.22
CA ARG A 90 -34.98 9.12 -25.75
C ARG A 90 -34.35 7.97 -24.95
N MET A 91 -34.28 6.76 -25.49
CA MET A 91 -33.65 5.61 -24.84
C MET A 91 -32.13 5.63 -24.95
N ARG A 92 -31.57 6.28 -25.97
CA ARG A 92 -30.11 6.43 -26.15
C ARG A 92 -29.43 7.35 -25.15
N THR A 93 -30.15 7.98 -24.23
CA THR A 93 -29.58 8.88 -23.21
C THR A 93 -28.82 8.18 -22.13
N THR A 94 -28.96 6.84 -21.97
CA THR A 94 -28.25 6.08 -20.96
C THR A 94 -26.79 5.80 -21.40
N ALA A 95 -25.86 6.45 -20.76
CA ALA A 95 -24.44 6.20 -21.00
C ALA A 95 -24.05 4.77 -20.55
N LYS A 96 -23.17 4.13 -21.31
CA LYS A 96 -22.62 2.82 -20.91
C LYS A 96 -21.93 2.93 -19.55
N PRO A 97 -22.27 2.08 -18.57
CA PRO A 97 -21.55 2.05 -17.30
C PRO A 97 -20.07 1.78 -17.55
N THR A 98 -19.22 2.66 -17.04
CA THR A 98 -17.77 2.47 -17.08
C THR A 98 -17.32 1.75 -15.81
N LYS A 99 -16.64 0.64 -15.96
CA LYS A 99 -15.96 -0.02 -14.84
C LYS A 99 -14.62 0.66 -14.63
N ALA A 100 -14.26 0.92 -13.37
CA ALA A 100 -12.86 1.22 -13.04
C ALA A 100 -12.00 0.10 -13.63
N ARG A 101 -11.14 0.44 -14.57
CA ARG A 101 -10.36 -0.56 -15.32
C ARG A 101 -9.23 -1.03 -14.45
N LYS A 102 -8.99 -2.35 -14.44
CA LYS A 102 -7.76 -2.91 -13.91
C LYS A 102 -6.61 -2.55 -14.86
N MET A 103 -5.50 -2.17 -14.29
CA MET A 103 -4.28 -1.99 -15.06
C MET A 103 -3.78 -3.35 -15.54
N ASP A 104 -3.40 -3.43 -16.82
CA ASP A 104 -2.92 -4.68 -17.44
C ASP A 104 -1.38 -4.79 -17.45
N ALA A 105 -0.69 -3.78 -16.90
CA ALA A 105 0.76 -3.78 -16.84
C ALA A 105 1.25 -4.84 -15.85
N ARG A 106 2.08 -5.75 -16.33
CA ARG A 106 2.75 -6.79 -15.55
C ARG A 106 4.25 -6.52 -15.53
N PHE A 107 4.86 -6.77 -14.39
CA PHE A 107 6.31 -6.74 -14.29
C PHE A 107 6.82 -8.14 -14.68
N THR A 108 7.46 -8.24 -15.82
CA THR A 108 8.16 -9.45 -16.24
C THR A 108 9.64 -9.25 -15.98
N ALA A 109 10.28 -10.21 -15.31
CA ALA A 109 11.72 -10.19 -15.12
C ALA A 109 12.42 -10.88 -16.30
N ALA A 110 13.57 -10.35 -16.73
CA ALA A 110 14.48 -11.11 -17.58
C ALA A 110 15.10 -12.24 -16.76
N GLU A 111 15.30 -13.39 -17.39
CA GLU A 111 16.01 -14.50 -16.76
C GLU A 111 17.41 -14.04 -16.33
N PHE A 112 17.73 -14.26 -15.07
CA PHE A 112 19.05 -14.00 -14.51
C PHE A 112 19.81 -15.32 -14.34
N HIS A 113 20.91 -15.47 -15.07
CA HIS A 113 21.71 -16.68 -15.05
C HIS A 113 22.96 -16.59 -14.15
N GLY A 114 23.00 -15.63 -13.22
CA GLY A 114 24.12 -15.41 -12.31
C GLY A 114 23.80 -15.78 -10.86
N ASP A 115 24.82 -16.17 -10.07
CA ASP A 115 24.65 -16.50 -8.65
C ASP A 115 24.55 -15.26 -7.75
N GLU A 116 25.10 -14.11 -8.18
CA GLU A 116 25.17 -12.89 -7.36
C GLU A 116 24.62 -11.68 -8.13
N VAL A 117 23.49 -11.14 -7.63
CA VAL A 117 22.86 -9.93 -8.15
C VAL A 117 23.52 -8.68 -7.56
N LEU A 118 23.81 -8.69 -6.27
CA LEU A 118 24.42 -7.58 -5.55
C LEU A 118 25.40 -8.07 -4.52
N GLY A 119 26.62 -7.52 -4.54
CA GLY A 119 27.63 -7.72 -3.53
C GLY A 119 28.06 -6.40 -2.90
N ILE A 120 27.93 -6.31 -1.59
CA ILE A 120 28.38 -5.17 -0.77
C ILE A 120 29.55 -5.66 0.10
N ARG A 121 30.67 -4.92 0.12
CA ARG A 121 31.86 -5.29 0.91
C ARG A 121 32.41 -4.10 1.66
N ASN A 122 32.49 -4.25 3.01
CA ASN A 122 33.06 -3.26 3.94
C ASN A 122 32.53 -1.85 3.73
N LEU A 123 31.24 -1.72 3.46
CA LEU A 123 30.59 -0.44 3.14
C LEU A 123 30.48 0.41 4.39
N SER A 124 30.93 1.67 4.32
CA SER A 124 30.74 2.65 5.37
C SER A 124 30.25 3.96 4.78
N LYS A 125 29.38 4.65 5.52
CA LYS A 125 28.83 5.95 5.15
C LYS A 125 28.50 6.78 6.38
N ALA A 126 28.94 8.05 6.36
CA ALA A 126 28.60 9.04 7.37
C ALA A 126 28.16 10.36 6.71
N TYR A 127 27.41 11.17 7.42
CA TYR A 127 27.08 12.54 7.07
C TYR A 127 27.48 13.46 8.24
N GLY A 128 28.59 14.18 8.08
CA GLY A 128 29.19 14.95 9.17
C GLY A 128 29.55 14.04 10.33
N GLU A 129 29.04 14.31 11.52
CA GLU A 129 29.27 13.50 12.72
C GLU A 129 28.36 12.27 12.82
N LYS A 130 27.33 12.17 11.98
CA LYS A 130 26.36 11.08 12.01
C LYS A 130 26.84 9.90 11.18
N LEU A 131 27.30 8.85 11.86
CA LEU A 131 27.60 7.56 11.25
C LEU A 131 26.30 6.85 10.89
N LEU A 132 26.13 6.43 9.63
CA LEU A 132 24.99 5.63 9.18
C LEU A 132 25.33 4.15 9.15
N PHE A 133 26.48 3.78 8.58
CA PHE A 133 26.95 2.41 8.44
C PHE A 133 28.45 2.30 8.64
N GLU A 134 28.89 1.19 9.21
CA GLU A 134 30.30 0.87 9.38
C GLU A 134 30.58 -0.59 9.01
N GLY A 135 31.41 -0.78 7.98
CA GLY A 135 31.95 -2.10 7.61
C GLY A 135 30.91 -3.13 7.14
N ILE A 136 29.79 -2.73 6.57
CA ILE A 136 28.72 -3.63 6.16
C ILE A 136 29.14 -4.49 4.97
N SER A 137 28.87 -5.79 5.05
CA SER A 137 29.07 -6.73 3.96
C SER A 137 27.83 -7.61 3.79
N LEU A 138 27.23 -7.56 2.61
CA LEU A 138 25.97 -8.23 2.29
C LEU A 138 26.05 -8.81 0.87
N LYS A 139 25.28 -9.87 0.61
CA LYS A 139 25.16 -10.50 -0.70
C LYS A 139 23.68 -10.74 -1.01
N VAL A 140 23.30 -10.54 -2.26
CA VAL A 140 21.94 -10.84 -2.78
C VAL A 140 22.06 -11.79 -3.96
N GLU A 141 21.29 -12.85 -3.92
CA GLU A 141 21.18 -13.84 -4.98
C GLU A 141 19.96 -13.59 -5.88
N GLY A 142 19.94 -14.24 -7.03
CA GLY A 142 18.82 -14.10 -7.97
C GLY A 142 17.49 -14.58 -7.39
N GLY A 143 16.41 -13.81 -7.61
CA GLY A 143 15.06 -14.15 -7.16
C GLY A 143 14.76 -13.90 -5.67
N GLU A 144 15.72 -13.40 -4.90
CA GLU A 144 15.47 -13.04 -3.49
C GLU A 144 14.55 -11.81 -3.38
N ARG A 145 13.70 -11.82 -2.36
CA ARG A 145 12.80 -10.71 -2.02
C ARG A 145 13.13 -10.18 -0.63
N ILE A 146 13.84 -9.07 -0.59
CA ILE A 146 14.45 -8.52 0.62
C ILE A 146 13.70 -7.28 1.06
N ALA A 147 13.23 -7.27 2.32
CA ALA A 147 12.71 -6.06 2.94
C ALA A 147 13.79 -5.41 3.80
N LEU A 148 14.07 -4.12 3.56
CA LEU A 148 14.95 -3.30 4.35
C LEU A 148 14.14 -2.55 5.39
N ILE A 149 14.31 -2.88 6.66
CA ILE A 149 13.56 -2.32 7.79
C ILE A 149 14.49 -1.62 8.78
N GLY A 150 13.93 -0.77 9.61
CA GLY A 150 14.66 -0.01 10.64
C GLY A 150 13.98 1.33 10.90
N ASP A 151 14.40 2.03 11.95
CA ASP A 151 13.85 3.32 12.34
C ASP A 151 14.06 4.41 11.29
N ASN A 152 13.34 5.53 11.43
CA ASN A 152 13.52 6.66 10.55
C ASN A 152 14.91 7.31 10.77
N GLY A 153 15.56 7.63 9.65
CA GLY A 153 16.90 8.26 9.68
C GLY A 153 18.06 7.31 9.99
N THR A 154 17.87 5.98 9.95
CA THR A 154 18.93 4.97 10.08
C THR A 154 19.75 4.78 8.81
N GLY A 155 19.33 5.37 7.69
CA GLY A 155 20.09 5.32 6.43
C GLY A 155 19.52 4.39 5.37
N LYS A 156 18.31 3.84 5.52
CA LYS A 156 17.66 2.94 4.53
C LYS A 156 17.70 3.51 3.10
N SER A 157 17.15 4.69 2.91
CA SER A 157 17.14 5.34 1.58
C SER A 157 18.55 5.72 1.10
N THR A 158 19.50 5.97 2.01
CA THR A 158 20.91 6.21 1.65
C THR A 158 21.54 4.94 1.09
N LEU A 159 21.30 3.79 1.72
CA LEU A 159 21.79 2.50 1.20
C LEU A 159 21.24 2.21 -0.18
N ILE A 160 19.92 2.40 -0.38
CA ILE A 160 19.29 2.22 -1.68
C ILE A 160 19.91 3.15 -2.73
N LYS A 161 20.11 4.44 -2.42
CA LYS A 161 20.74 5.41 -3.32
C LYS A 161 22.20 5.05 -3.64
N MET A 162 22.92 4.44 -2.70
CA MET A 162 24.26 3.93 -2.99
C MET A 162 24.22 2.71 -3.93
N ILE A 163 23.24 1.82 -3.78
CA ILE A 163 23.05 0.68 -4.69
C ILE A 163 22.63 1.16 -6.09
N ALA A 164 21.82 2.23 -6.16
CA ALA A 164 21.39 2.86 -7.41
C ALA A 164 22.45 3.77 -8.07
N ASP A 165 23.66 3.86 -7.48
CA ASP A 165 24.77 4.73 -7.93
C ASP A 165 24.47 6.25 -7.90
N GLU A 166 23.49 6.67 -7.11
CA GLU A 166 23.15 8.08 -6.90
C GLU A 166 24.01 8.74 -5.80
N VAL A 167 24.54 7.95 -4.86
CA VAL A 167 25.37 8.41 -3.74
C VAL A 167 26.58 7.49 -3.60
N TYR A 168 27.77 8.08 -3.44
CA TYR A 168 29.00 7.32 -3.24
C TYR A 168 29.23 6.95 -1.76
N PRO A 169 29.68 5.73 -1.47
CA PRO A 169 30.14 5.36 -0.13
C PRO A 169 31.42 6.08 0.25
N ASP A 170 31.66 6.24 1.55
CA ASP A 170 32.91 6.83 2.05
C ASP A 170 34.05 5.78 2.05
N SER A 171 33.69 4.50 2.29
CA SER A 171 34.60 3.37 2.13
C SER A 171 33.86 2.11 1.71
N GLY A 172 34.63 1.11 1.26
CA GLY A 172 34.06 -0.14 0.76
C GLY A 172 33.65 -0.05 -0.72
N ARG A 173 32.89 -1.02 -1.18
CA ARG A 173 32.40 -1.06 -2.58
C ARG A 173 31.09 -1.81 -2.71
N ILE A 174 30.30 -1.40 -3.66
CA ILE A 174 29.08 -2.05 -4.13
C ILE A 174 29.36 -2.57 -5.54
N ARG A 175 28.93 -3.80 -5.81
CA ARG A 175 29.07 -4.42 -7.13
C ARG A 175 27.77 -5.07 -7.51
N LEU A 176 27.22 -4.67 -8.66
CA LEU A 176 26.13 -5.38 -9.32
C LEU A 176 26.69 -6.50 -10.20
N GLY A 177 25.96 -7.59 -10.31
CA GLY A 177 26.29 -8.68 -11.22
C GLY A 177 26.35 -8.21 -12.69
N PRO A 178 27.12 -8.88 -13.55
CA PRO A 178 27.41 -8.37 -14.91
C PRO A 178 26.21 -8.27 -15.84
N GLN A 179 25.12 -8.99 -15.55
CA GLN A 179 23.88 -8.97 -16.33
C GLN A 179 22.71 -8.33 -15.56
N VAL A 180 23.01 -7.68 -14.45
CA VAL A 180 21.96 -7.03 -13.63
C VAL A 180 21.52 -5.74 -14.30
N LYS A 181 20.22 -5.66 -14.57
CA LYS A 181 19.53 -4.44 -15.01
C LYS A 181 18.62 -3.99 -13.90
N LEU A 182 19.05 -2.91 -13.23
CA LEU A 182 18.39 -2.31 -12.08
C LEU A 182 17.29 -1.36 -12.52
N ALA A 183 16.11 -1.44 -11.87
CA ALA A 183 15.12 -0.37 -11.84
C ALA A 183 14.94 0.12 -10.41
N TYR A 184 14.95 1.42 -10.20
CA TYR A 184 14.76 2.05 -8.90
C TYR A 184 13.58 3.02 -8.92
N LEU A 185 12.60 2.75 -8.05
CA LEU A 185 11.50 3.67 -7.75
C LEU A 185 11.80 4.39 -6.43
N PRO A 186 12.16 5.67 -6.47
CA PRO A 186 12.44 6.46 -5.26
C PRO A 186 11.14 6.87 -4.56
N GLN A 187 11.23 7.14 -3.26
CA GLN A 187 10.12 7.66 -2.45
C GLN A 187 9.58 9.00 -2.99
N ILE A 188 10.48 9.91 -3.39
CA ILE A 188 10.13 11.19 -4.01
C ILE A 188 10.52 11.10 -5.49
N ILE A 189 9.50 11.23 -6.34
CA ILE A 189 9.70 11.12 -7.79
C ILE A 189 9.96 12.50 -8.37
N HIS A 190 11.07 12.64 -9.04
CA HIS A 190 11.41 13.83 -9.82
C HIS A 190 11.37 13.50 -11.31
N PHE A 191 10.79 14.41 -12.07
CA PHE A 191 10.81 14.38 -13.53
C PHE A 191 11.62 15.55 -14.04
N ASP A 192 12.49 15.29 -15.01
CA ASP A 192 13.37 16.31 -15.59
C ASP A 192 12.56 17.38 -16.34
N HIS A 193 11.41 16.99 -16.88
CA HIS A 193 10.52 17.86 -17.65
C HIS A 193 9.08 17.80 -17.12
N PRO A 194 8.78 18.41 -15.95
CA PRO A 194 7.45 18.34 -15.34
C PRO A 194 6.35 19.01 -16.18
N ASP A 195 6.72 19.98 -17.02
CA ASP A 195 5.79 20.72 -17.89
C ASP A 195 5.49 19.99 -19.21
N TRP A 196 6.24 18.95 -19.54
CA TRP A 196 5.98 18.13 -20.72
C TRP A 196 4.84 17.14 -20.47
N ASN A 197 4.17 16.74 -21.55
CA ASN A 197 3.15 15.72 -21.45
C ASN A 197 3.76 14.32 -21.22
N LEU A 198 2.89 13.35 -20.91
CA LEU A 198 3.32 12.00 -20.57
C LEU A 198 4.03 11.29 -21.73
N VAL A 199 3.57 11.54 -22.96
CA VAL A 199 4.19 10.93 -24.17
C VAL A 199 5.60 11.45 -24.38
N GLU A 200 5.79 12.77 -24.24
CA GLU A 200 7.10 13.43 -24.39
C GLU A 200 8.09 12.92 -23.33
N ASN A 201 7.66 12.86 -22.06
CA ASN A 201 8.48 12.31 -20.98
C ASN A 201 8.85 10.84 -21.23
N MET A 202 7.90 10.02 -21.70
CA MET A 202 8.16 8.62 -22.04
C MET A 202 9.17 8.50 -23.18
N MET A 203 9.05 9.33 -24.23
CA MET A 203 10.00 9.32 -25.37
C MET A 203 11.40 9.81 -24.95
N ALA A 204 11.52 10.76 -24.03
CA ALA A 204 12.78 11.21 -23.47
C ALA A 204 13.45 10.10 -22.63
N ALA A 205 12.68 9.41 -21.80
CA ALA A 205 13.19 8.32 -20.96
C ALA A 205 13.65 7.09 -21.77
N LYS A 206 12.96 6.79 -22.87
CA LYS A 206 13.25 5.63 -23.73
C LYS A 206 13.63 6.08 -25.12
N ARG A 207 14.93 6.20 -25.37
CA ARG A 207 15.45 6.60 -26.67
C ARG A 207 14.99 5.64 -27.78
N GLY A 208 14.44 6.20 -28.86
CA GLY A 208 14.02 5.41 -30.04
C GLY A 208 12.59 4.85 -29.99
N ILE A 209 11.84 5.08 -28.90
CA ILE A 209 10.41 4.69 -28.87
C ILE A 209 9.59 5.69 -29.72
N SER A 210 8.67 5.15 -30.54
CA SER A 210 7.73 5.99 -31.30
C SER A 210 6.63 6.55 -30.37
N ALA A 211 6.04 7.69 -30.75
CA ALA A 211 4.92 8.27 -30.00
C ALA A 211 3.73 7.30 -29.89
N GLN A 212 3.49 6.44 -30.90
CA GLN A 212 2.44 5.44 -30.86
C GLN A 212 2.78 4.32 -29.84
N SER A 213 4.03 3.83 -29.84
CA SER A 213 4.48 2.83 -28.86
C SER A 213 4.47 3.39 -27.44
N ALA A 214 4.84 4.68 -27.26
CA ALA A 214 4.75 5.36 -25.97
C ALA A 214 3.29 5.42 -25.47
N ARG A 215 2.31 5.79 -26.35
CA ARG A 215 0.88 5.78 -26.00
C ARG A 215 0.37 4.39 -25.66
N ASN A 216 0.77 3.36 -26.40
CA ASN A 216 0.35 1.99 -26.13
C ASN A 216 0.87 1.52 -24.75
N ARG A 217 2.10 1.87 -24.44
CA ARG A 217 2.70 1.54 -23.14
C ARG A 217 2.02 2.30 -22.00
N LEU A 218 1.82 3.61 -22.15
CA LEU A 218 1.06 4.42 -21.18
C LEU A 218 -0.36 3.89 -20.95
N ALA A 219 -1.01 3.39 -22.01
CA ALA A 219 -2.34 2.80 -21.93
C ALA A 219 -2.40 1.53 -21.06
N ALA A 220 -1.33 0.73 -21.00
CA ALA A 220 -1.22 -0.42 -20.10
C ALA A 220 -1.20 0.00 -18.62
N TYR A 221 -0.66 1.20 -18.33
CA TYR A 221 -0.64 1.83 -17.01
C TYR A 221 -1.83 2.77 -16.77
N ASP A 222 -2.92 2.60 -17.53
CA ASP A 222 -4.18 3.33 -17.44
C ASP A 222 -4.11 4.84 -17.76
N PHE A 223 -3.10 5.28 -18.52
CA PHE A 223 -3.05 6.62 -19.11
C PHE A 223 -3.56 6.56 -20.54
N ARG A 224 -4.78 7.09 -20.80
CA ARG A 224 -5.46 6.96 -22.11
C ARG A 224 -6.10 8.28 -22.55
N GLY A 225 -6.39 8.34 -23.84
CA GLY A 225 -7.10 9.47 -24.43
C GLY A 225 -6.38 10.80 -24.19
N GLU A 226 -7.05 11.74 -23.55
CA GLU A 226 -6.50 13.07 -23.23
C GLU A 226 -5.53 13.05 -22.05
N ASP A 227 -5.54 12.02 -21.20
CA ASP A 227 -4.64 11.94 -20.04
C ASP A 227 -3.19 11.95 -20.45
N VAL A 228 -2.83 11.32 -21.56
CA VAL A 228 -1.46 11.27 -22.06
C VAL A 228 -0.92 12.62 -22.52
N LEU A 229 -1.81 13.63 -22.74
CA LEU A 229 -1.46 14.98 -23.15
C LEU A 229 -1.35 15.95 -21.96
N LYS A 230 -1.73 15.52 -20.75
CA LYS A 230 -1.56 16.33 -19.54
C LYS A 230 -0.09 16.51 -19.20
N PRO A 231 0.34 17.67 -18.70
CA PRO A 231 1.69 17.83 -18.16
C PRO A 231 1.85 16.98 -16.88
N VAL A 232 3.06 16.47 -16.66
CA VAL A 232 3.34 15.62 -15.47
C VAL A 232 3.10 16.36 -14.16
N SER A 233 3.29 17.67 -14.14
CA SER A 233 3.10 18.54 -12.97
C SER A 233 1.68 18.55 -12.40
N VAL A 234 0.66 18.19 -13.19
CA VAL A 234 -0.74 18.13 -12.72
C VAL A 234 -1.16 16.73 -12.22
N LEU A 235 -0.28 15.74 -12.33
CA LEU A 235 -0.55 14.38 -11.88
C LEU A 235 -0.55 14.29 -10.35
N SER A 236 -1.45 13.49 -9.80
CA SER A 236 -1.42 13.06 -8.40
C SER A 236 -0.16 12.22 -8.10
N GLY A 237 0.24 12.12 -6.84
CA GLY A 237 1.40 11.31 -6.44
C GLY A 237 1.30 9.84 -6.91
N GLY A 238 0.10 9.26 -6.86
CA GLY A 238 -0.15 7.90 -7.38
C GLY A 238 0.03 7.79 -8.89
N GLU A 239 -0.45 8.78 -9.65
CA GLU A 239 -0.25 8.84 -11.10
C GLU A 239 1.21 9.06 -11.47
N GLN A 240 1.95 9.88 -10.72
CA GLN A 240 3.38 10.06 -10.91
C GLN A 240 4.15 8.75 -10.67
N SER A 241 3.80 8.00 -9.63
CA SER A 241 4.39 6.68 -9.35
C SER A 241 4.11 5.69 -10.48
N ARG A 242 2.88 5.64 -10.99
CA ARG A 242 2.50 4.81 -12.15
C ARG A 242 3.27 5.20 -13.41
N LEU A 243 3.38 6.50 -13.68
CA LEU A 243 4.15 7.00 -14.83
C LEU A 243 5.62 6.63 -14.70
N ARG A 244 6.22 6.82 -13.51
CA ARG A 244 7.62 6.47 -13.27
C ARG A 244 7.86 4.98 -13.46
N LEU A 245 7.00 4.12 -12.93
CA LEU A 245 7.06 2.68 -13.17
C LEU A 245 6.91 2.33 -14.66
N CYS A 246 5.98 2.97 -15.36
CA CYS A 246 5.83 2.81 -16.81
C CYS A 246 7.12 3.16 -17.57
N MET A 247 7.86 4.18 -17.13
CA MET A 247 9.13 4.58 -17.73
C MET A 247 10.28 3.62 -17.38
N LEU A 248 10.30 3.13 -16.13
CA LEU A 248 11.38 2.26 -15.63
C LEU A 248 11.26 0.83 -16.12
N MET A 249 10.05 0.25 -16.03
CA MET A 249 9.86 -1.17 -16.32
C MET A 249 10.10 -1.47 -17.79
N ASP A 250 10.99 -2.37 -18.02
CA ASP A 250 11.31 -2.96 -19.34
C ASP A 250 11.36 -4.48 -19.21
N ASP A 251 11.26 -5.19 -20.32
CA ASP A 251 11.31 -6.66 -20.35
C ASP A 251 12.68 -7.23 -19.90
N GLU A 252 13.67 -6.35 -19.75
CA GLU A 252 15.03 -6.72 -19.39
C GLU A 252 15.39 -6.49 -17.91
N ILE A 253 14.49 -5.93 -17.11
CA ILE A 253 14.77 -5.66 -15.69
C ILE A 253 14.71 -6.95 -14.89
N ASN A 254 15.77 -7.22 -14.13
CA ASN A 254 15.88 -8.39 -13.27
C ASN A 254 16.19 -8.05 -11.79
N PHE A 255 16.44 -6.77 -11.49
CA PHE A 255 16.57 -6.28 -10.11
C PHE A 255 15.72 -5.03 -9.91
N LEU A 256 14.68 -5.12 -9.09
CA LEU A 256 13.75 -4.02 -8.80
C LEU A 256 13.96 -3.51 -7.38
N ILE A 257 14.16 -2.21 -7.23
CA ILE A 257 14.24 -1.52 -5.94
C ILE A 257 13.04 -0.60 -5.78
N LEU A 258 12.33 -0.73 -4.65
CA LEU A 258 11.17 0.09 -4.31
C LEU A 258 11.39 0.78 -2.96
N ASP A 259 11.40 2.11 -2.95
CA ASP A 259 11.51 2.91 -1.71
C ASP A 259 10.14 3.48 -1.36
N GLU A 260 9.48 2.89 -0.33
CA GLU A 260 8.13 3.23 0.13
C GLU A 260 7.07 3.25 -0.98
N PRO A 261 6.91 2.17 -1.75
CA PRO A 261 6.10 2.17 -2.96
C PRO A 261 4.60 2.36 -2.72
N THR A 262 4.14 2.16 -1.50
CA THR A 262 2.72 2.28 -1.12
C THR A 262 2.35 3.64 -0.53
N ASN A 263 3.32 4.53 -0.30
CA ASN A 263 3.08 5.85 0.26
C ASN A 263 2.39 6.76 -0.76
N HIS A 264 1.45 7.57 -0.28
CA HIS A 264 0.69 8.54 -1.08
C HIS A 264 -0.13 7.95 -2.23
N LEU A 265 -0.29 6.62 -2.28
CA LEU A 265 -1.12 5.97 -3.29
C LEU A 265 -2.57 5.88 -2.84
N ASP A 266 -3.48 6.05 -3.80
CA ASP A 266 -4.87 5.63 -3.63
C ASP A 266 -4.98 4.08 -3.55
N ILE A 267 -6.12 3.59 -3.13
CA ILE A 267 -6.33 2.15 -2.90
C ILE A 267 -6.14 1.36 -4.20
N ALA A 268 -6.65 1.86 -5.32
CA ALA A 268 -6.54 1.17 -6.61
C ALA A 268 -5.09 1.08 -7.10
N SER A 269 -4.30 2.14 -6.94
CA SER A 269 -2.88 2.15 -7.30
C SER A 269 -2.06 1.25 -6.38
N ARG A 270 -2.43 1.15 -5.09
CA ARG A 270 -1.79 0.23 -4.14
C ARG A 270 -2.06 -1.23 -4.51
N GLU A 271 -3.32 -1.61 -4.74
CA GLU A 271 -3.70 -2.95 -5.17
C GLU A 271 -2.96 -3.35 -6.45
N TRP A 272 -2.87 -2.42 -7.40
CA TRP A 272 -2.14 -2.68 -8.63
C TRP A 272 -0.63 -2.92 -8.40
N ILE A 273 0.05 -2.11 -7.57
CA ILE A 273 1.47 -2.32 -7.24
C ILE A 273 1.66 -3.68 -6.56
N GLU A 274 0.77 -4.05 -5.64
CA GLU A 274 0.80 -5.35 -4.98
C GLU A 274 0.67 -6.50 -6.01
N GLU A 275 -0.31 -6.43 -6.92
CA GLU A 275 -0.49 -7.42 -7.99
C GLU A 275 0.75 -7.47 -8.91
N ALA A 276 1.34 -6.32 -9.25
CA ALA A 276 2.51 -6.23 -10.10
C ALA A 276 3.77 -6.81 -9.45
N VAL A 277 3.98 -6.53 -8.17
CA VAL A 277 5.09 -7.10 -7.37
C VAL A 277 4.92 -8.60 -7.16
N GLU A 278 3.68 -9.08 -6.98
CA GLU A 278 3.40 -10.52 -6.87
C GLU A 278 3.76 -11.28 -8.15
N ALA A 279 3.43 -10.70 -9.31
CA ALA A 279 3.71 -11.28 -10.61
C ALA A 279 5.19 -11.14 -11.04
N TYR A 280 6.00 -10.36 -10.33
CA TYR A 280 7.40 -10.15 -10.67
C TYR A 280 8.28 -11.29 -10.15
N ASP A 281 8.92 -12.03 -11.02
CA ASP A 281 9.78 -13.19 -10.70
C ASP A 281 11.27 -12.82 -10.50
N GLY A 282 11.66 -11.55 -10.67
CA GLY A 282 13.02 -11.07 -10.47
C GLY A 282 13.38 -10.83 -9.01
N THR A 283 14.60 -10.35 -8.81
CA THR A 283 15.10 -9.96 -7.48
C THR A 283 14.47 -8.65 -7.04
N LEU A 284 14.01 -8.60 -5.80
CA LEU A 284 13.33 -7.45 -5.22
C LEU A 284 14.01 -6.99 -3.94
N LEU A 285 14.36 -5.71 -3.85
CA LEU A 285 14.75 -5.04 -2.62
C LEU A 285 13.77 -3.89 -2.36
N PHE A 286 13.17 -3.83 -1.18
CA PHE A 286 12.22 -2.77 -0.90
C PHE A 286 12.29 -2.26 0.53
N VAL A 287 11.98 -0.98 0.69
CA VAL A 287 11.68 -0.35 1.98
C VAL A 287 10.19 -0.16 2.05
N SER A 288 9.58 -0.58 3.14
CA SER A 288 8.18 -0.25 3.43
C SER A 288 7.93 -0.18 4.94
N HIS A 289 7.04 0.71 5.34
CA HIS A 289 6.46 0.74 6.68
C HIS A 289 5.17 -0.07 6.76
N ASP A 290 4.63 -0.53 5.63
CA ASP A 290 3.44 -1.36 5.58
C ASP A 290 3.77 -2.83 5.92
N ARG A 291 3.39 -3.25 7.14
CA ARG A 291 3.62 -4.61 7.64
C ARG A 291 2.94 -5.68 6.79
N TYR A 292 1.80 -5.36 6.16
CA TYR A 292 1.11 -6.29 5.28
C TYR A 292 1.94 -6.51 4.01
N PHE A 293 2.45 -5.44 3.39
CA PHE A 293 3.32 -5.51 2.23
C PHE A 293 4.61 -6.30 2.55
N ILE A 294 5.25 -6.01 3.68
CA ILE A 294 6.45 -6.75 4.10
C ILE A 294 6.13 -8.24 4.31
N ASN A 295 5.07 -8.57 5.05
CA ASN A 295 4.71 -9.96 5.35
C ASN A 295 4.32 -10.76 4.11
N ARG A 296 3.74 -10.10 3.09
CA ARG A 296 3.31 -10.73 1.84
C ARG A 296 4.48 -11.02 0.91
N PHE A 297 5.44 -10.11 0.81
CA PHE A 297 6.46 -10.15 -0.24
C PHE A 297 7.86 -10.48 0.25
N ALA A 298 8.23 -10.22 1.51
CA ALA A 298 9.57 -10.46 2.00
C ALA A 298 9.83 -11.93 2.31
N THR A 299 10.87 -12.48 1.71
CA THR A 299 11.43 -13.80 2.06
C THR A 299 12.69 -13.68 2.95
N ARG A 300 13.29 -12.48 2.99
CA ARG A 300 14.49 -12.15 3.74
C ARG A 300 14.40 -10.73 4.28
N ILE A 301 14.90 -10.49 5.47
CA ILE A 301 14.83 -9.20 6.15
C ILE A 301 16.23 -8.67 6.41
N TRP A 302 16.49 -7.44 6.02
CA TRP A 302 17.64 -6.65 6.44
C TRP A 302 17.21 -5.59 7.45
N GLU A 303 17.65 -5.75 8.69
CA GLU A 303 17.37 -4.78 9.75
C GLU A 303 18.53 -3.81 9.92
N VAL A 304 18.24 -2.52 9.72
CA VAL A 304 19.20 -1.43 9.93
C VAL A 304 19.06 -0.91 11.36
N ALA A 305 20.04 -1.17 12.20
CA ALA A 305 20.08 -0.70 13.59
C ALA A 305 21.50 -0.39 14.04
N ASN A 306 21.68 0.67 14.81
CA ASN A 306 22.94 1.02 15.46
C ASN A 306 24.17 1.06 14.53
N GLY A 307 24.00 1.56 13.30
CA GLY A 307 25.09 1.66 12.32
C GLY A 307 25.48 0.33 11.65
N THR A 308 24.72 -0.73 11.87
CA THR A 308 24.95 -2.05 11.28
C THR A 308 23.69 -2.54 10.55
N ILE A 309 23.84 -3.54 9.71
CA ILE A 309 22.72 -4.25 9.08
C ILE A 309 22.80 -5.71 9.50
N THR A 310 21.76 -6.17 10.16
CA THR A 310 21.60 -7.58 10.50
C THR A 310 20.74 -8.25 9.44
N ASP A 311 21.23 -9.37 8.95
CA ASP A 311 20.59 -10.16 7.89
C ASP A 311 19.85 -11.35 8.48
N TYR A 312 18.54 -11.41 8.25
CA TYR A 312 17.67 -12.50 8.68
C TYR A 312 17.16 -13.25 7.44
N PRO A 313 17.66 -14.46 7.14
CA PRO A 313 17.21 -15.26 5.99
C PRO A 313 15.86 -15.93 6.27
N MET A 314 14.87 -15.13 6.62
CA MET A 314 13.51 -15.57 6.97
C MET A 314 12.46 -14.51 6.64
N GLY A 315 11.19 -14.93 6.51
CA GLY A 315 10.07 -14.03 6.32
C GLY A 315 9.70 -13.22 7.57
N PHE A 316 8.91 -12.17 7.37
CA PHE A 316 8.60 -11.17 8.41
C PHE A 316 7.90 -11.75 9.65
N ALA A 317 7.03 -12.76 9.49
CA ALA A 317 6.35 -13.40 10.62
C ALA A 317 7.35 -14.09 11.57
N GLN A 318 8.32 -14.82 11.02
CA GLN A 318 9.36 -15.49 11.79
C GLN A 318 10.34 -14.47 12.42
N TYR A 319 10.74 -13.45 11.65
CA TYR A 319 11.56 -12.36 12.17
C TYR A 319 10.92 -11.71 13.42
N ARG A 320 9.62 -11.45 13.39
CA ARG A 320 8.92 -10.89 14.56
C ARG A 320 8.98 -11.81 15.79
N GLN A 321 8.85 -13.12 15.59
CA GLN A 321 8.96 -14.10 16.70
C GLN A 321 10.37 -14.07 17.32
N VAL A 322 11.41 -14.04 16.47
CA VAL A 322 12.80 -13.94 16.93
C VAL A 322 13.01 -12.63 17.71
N LYS A 323 12.48 -11.49 17.24
CA LYS A 323 12.61 -10.23 17.97
C LYS A 323 11.93 -10.24 19.33
N VAL A 324 10.74 -10.80 19.43
CA VAL A 324 10.04 -10.94 20.73
C VAL A 324 10.86 -11.82 21.69
N GLN A 325 11.49 -12.89 21.19
CA GLN A 325 12.38 -13.74 22.01
C GLN A 325 13.64 -13.00 22.44
N GLU A 326 14.32 -12.29 21.52
CA GLU A 326 15.50 -11.47 21.86
C GLU A 326 15.20 -10.38 22.89
N GLU A 327 14.02 -9.75 22.79
CA GLU A 327 13.57 -8.75 23.77
C GLU A 327 13.26 -9.38 25.13
N ALA A 328 12.63 -10.56 25.15
CA ALA A 328 12.38 -11.33 26.37
C ALA A 328 13.68 -11.76 27.06
N GLU A 329 14.63 -12.29 26.29
CA GLU A 329 15.96 -12.68 26.81
C GLU A 329 16.77 -11.48 27.34
N LYS A 330 16.71 -10.32 26.68
CA LYS A 330 17.31 -9.07 27.16
C LYS A 330 16.66 -8.55 28.43
N ALA A 331 15.36 -8.81 28.61
CA ALA A 331 14.63 -8.45 29.83
C ALA A 331 14.96 -9.39 31.01
N GLU A 332 15.27 -10.67 30.70
CA GLU A 332 15.66 -11.70 31.71
C GLU A 332 17.14 -11.74 32.02
N ALA A 333 18.00 -11.14 31.17
CA ALA A 333 19.43 -11.11 31.42
C ALA A 333 19.75 -10.41 32.75
N PRO A 334 20.49 -11.04 33.69
CA PRO A 334 20.84 -10.44 34.98
C PRO A 334 21.68 -9.19 34.71
N LYS A 335 21.20 -8.03 35.18
CA LYS A 335 21.95 -6.78 35.12
C LYS A 335 23.30 -7.00 35.75
N PRO A 336 24.45 -6.59 35.15
CA PRO A 336 25.77 -6.77 35.73
C PRO A 336 25.79 -6.12 37.12
N VAL A 337 26.18 -6.90 38.10
CA VAL A 337 26.36 -6.47 39.49
C VAL A 337 27.47 -5.41 39.49
N LYS A 338 27.05 -4.14 39.51
CA LYS A 338 27.99 -3.04 39.77
C LYS A 338 28.44 -3.13 41.20
N GLU A 339 29.73 -3.31 41.41
CA GLU A 339 30.42 -3.17 42.71
C GLU A 339 29.99 -1.87 43.39
N LYS A 340 29.62 -1.99 44.66
CA LYS A 340 29.22 -0.87 45.50
C LYS A 340 30.42 0.05 45.77
N THR A 341 30.54 1.10 44.98
CA THR A 341 31.23 2.31 45.45
C THR A 341 30.21 3.13 46.23
N VAL A 342 30.54 3.33 47.47
CA VAL A 342 29.81 4.17 48.43
C VAL A 342 29.94 5.63 47.99
N THR A 343 28.86 6.26 47.57
CA THR A 343 28.75 7.73 47.54
C THR A 343 27.29 8.19 47.57
N GLU A 344 27.02 9.02 48.53
CA GLU A 344 26.04 10.10 48.67
C GLU A 344 24.53 9.81 48.53
N LYS A 345 23.80 10.34 49.48
CA LYS A 345 22.35 10.27 49.65
C LYS A 345 21.62 11.00 48.52
N PRO A 346 20.61 10.38 47.89
CA PRO A 346 19.83 11.03 46.84
C PRO A 346 18.90 12.12 47.39
N VAL A 347 18.82 13.19 46.60
CA VAL A 347 17.97 14.36 46.78
C VAL A 347 16.47 13.97 46.69
N ARG A 348 15.62 14.61 47.44
CA ARG A 348 14.17 14.30 47.61
C ARG A 348 13.32 14.21 46.33
N GLY A 349 13.81 14.64 45.14
CA GLY A 349 13.10 14.58 43.86
C GLY A 349 13.02 13.19 43.23
N ASP A 350 14.08 12.36 43.38
CA ASP A 350 14.17 11.03 42.74
C ASP A 350 13.16 9.98 43.25
N ARG A 351 12.70 10.12 44.50
CA ARG A 351 11.75 9.16 45.09
C ARG A 351 10.35 9.28 44.53
N ALA A 352 9.91 10.47 44.17
CA ALA A 352 8.58 10.71 43.61
C ALA A 352 8.51 10.19 42.16
N GLN A 353 9.55 10.44 41.37
CA GLN A 353 9.66 9.92 39.99
C GLN A 353 9.78 8.38 39.95
N GLN A 354 10.52 7.78 40.88
CA GLN A 354 10.61 6.31 40.98
C GLN A 354 9.26 5.68 41.41
N ALA A 355 8.49 6.36 42.26
CA ALA A 355 7.16 5.91 42.65
C ALA A 355 6.18 6.00 41.46
N ALA A 356 6.23 7.09 40.67
CA ALA A 356 5.42 7.27 39.47
C ALA A 356 5.74 6.20 38.41
N ARG A 357 7.00 5.91 38.15
CA ARG A 357 7.41 4.82 37.23
C ARG A 357 6.93 3.43 37.65
N ARG A 358 6.93 3.13 38.95
CA ARG A 358 6.36 1.86 39.45
C ARG A 358 4.85 1.79 39.22
N GLN A 359 4.15 2.89 39.43
CA GLN A 359 2.70 2.96 39.21
C GLN A 359 2.36 2.88 37.72
N LEU A 360 3.19 3.47 36.85
CA LEU A 360 3.07 3.37 35.39
C LEU A 360 3.14 1.90 34.93
N THR A 361 4.15 1.15 35.38
CA THR A 361 4.30 -0.28 35.04
C THR A 361 3.13 -1.14 35.55
N ILE A 362 2.52 -0.78 36.69
CA ILE A 362 1.32 -1.47 37.18
C ILE A 362 0.12 -1.15 36.29
N CYS A 363 -0.06 0.11 35.92
CA CYS A 363 -1.15 0.56 35.04
C CYS A 363 -1.06 -0.08 33.65
N GLU A 364 0.14 -0.20 33.09
CA GLU A 364 0.36 -0.91 31.82
C GLU A 364 -0.04 -2.40 31.86
N ARG A 365 0.20 -3.07 32.99
CA ARG A 365 -0.26 -4.46 33.18
C ARG A 365 -1.78 -4.57 33.33
N GLU A 366 -2.41 -3.60 33.94
CA GLU A 366 -3.86 -3.54 34.07
C GLU A 366 -4.51 -3.26 32.71
N ILE A 367 -3.94 -2.38 31.89
CA ILE A 367 -4.34 -2.12 30.50
C ILE A 367 -4.26 -3.42 29.67
N ALA A 368 -3.13 -4.14 29.73
CA ALA A 368 -2.96 -5.37 28.97
C ALA A 368 -4.00 -6.45 29.36
N LYS A 369 -4.35 -6.54 30.64
CA LYS A 369 -5.40 -7.47 31.11
C LYS A 369 -6.81 -7.07 30.65
N ALA A 370 -7.11 -5.76 30.64
CA ALA A 370 -8.40 -5.27 30.16
C ALA A 370 -8.54 -5.50 28.65
N GLU A 371 -7.48 -5.31 27.87
CA GLU A 371 -7.47 -5.61 26.45
C GLU A 371 -7.65 -7.13 26.17
N GLU A 372 -7.03 -7.99 26.97
CA GLU A 372 -7.18 -9.44 26.83
C GLU A 372 -8.62 -9.87 27.14
N ARG A 373 -9.25 -9.25 28.17
CA ARG A 373 -10.65 -9.49 28.52
C ARG A 373 -11.60 -9.06 27.39
N ILE A 374 -11.38 -7.93 26.76
CA ILE A 374 -12.17 -7.47 25.62
C ILE A 374 -12.05 -8.44 24.44
N ARG A 375 -10.83 -8.93 24.15
CA ARG A 375 -10.63 -9.95 23.10
C ARG A 375 -11.34 -11.27 23.40
N ALA A 376 -11.36 -11.69 24.67
CA ALA A 376 -12.09 -12.89 25.07
C ALA A 376 -13.60 -12.71 24.89
N LEU A 377 -14.15 -11.56 25.27
CA LEU A 377 -15.56 -11.22 25.07
C LEU A 377 -15.93 -11.16 23.56
N ASP A 378 -15.05 -10.63 22.71
CA ASP A 378 -15.25 -10.62 21.26
C ASP A 378 -15.31 -12.05 20.68
N ALA A 379 -14.44 -12.94 21.13
CA ALA A 379 -14.47 -14.34 20.72
C ALA A 379 -15.74 -15.07 21.21
N GLU A 380 -16.22 -14.77 22.43
CA GLU A 380 -17.47 -15.32 22.94
C GLU A 380 -18.70 -14.77 22.19
N MET A 381 -18.67 -13.50 21.77
CA MET A 381 -19.72 -12.90 20.95
C MET A 381 -19.79 -13.57 19.57
N GLU A 382 -18.63 -13.83 18.94
CA GLU A 382 -18.58 -14.56 17.67
C GLU A 382 -19.12 -16.00 17.81
N ALA A 383 -18.77 -16.69 18.90
CA ALA A 383 -19.23 -18.04 19.15
C ALA A 383 -20.75 -18.13 19.43
N ASN A 384 -21.36 -17.07 19.96
CA ASN A 384 -22.78 -17.01 20.33
C ASN A 384 -23.62 -16.11 19.41
N ALA A 385 -23.18 -15.85 18.18
CA ALA A 385 -23.81 -14.90 17.23
C ALA A 385 -25.29 -15.19 16.91
N CYS A 386 -25.79 -16.42 17.20
CA CYS A 386 -27.17 -16.81 16.97
C CYS A 386 -28.09 -16.70 18.22
N ASP A 387 -27.53 -16.34 19.39
CA ASP A 387 -28.28 -16.25 20.65
C ASP A 387 -28.39 -14.78 21.08
N TYR A 388 -29.56 -14.18 20.78
CA TYR A 388 -29.78 -12.74 20.99
C TYR A 388 -29.72 -12.30 22.45
N GLU A 389 -30.19 -13.15 23.40
CA GLU A 389 -30.17 -12.82 24.84
C GLU A 389 -28.73 -12.80 25.38
N LYS A 390 -27.94 -13.81 25.01
CA LYS A 390 -26.54 -13.90 25.41
C LYS A 390 -25.70 -12.80 24.74
N LEU A 391 -25.98 -12.49 23.46
CA LEU A 391 -25.28 -11.45 22.74
C LEU A 391 -25.47 -10.09 23.41
N ASN A 392 -26.69 -9.75 23.85
CA ASN A 392 -26.95 -8.50 24.56
C ASN A 392 -26.23 -8.41 25.93
N ALA A 393 -26.14 -9.53 26.66
CA ALA A 393 -25.37 -9.57 27.89
C ALA A 393 -23.86 -9.36 27.65
N LEU A 394 -23.31 -10.05 26.64
CA LEU A 394 -21.89 -9.91 26.27
C LEU A 394 -21.54 -8.51 25.74
N VAL A 395 -22.45 -7.85 25.04
CA VAL A 395 -22.29 -6.46 24.62
C VAL A 395 -22.20 -5.52 25.84
N ALA A 396 -23.10 -5.69 26.83
CA ALA A 396 -23.04 -4.87 28.04
C ALA A 396 -21.75 -5.11 28.85
N ASP A 397 -21.28 -6.36 28.93
CA ASP A 397 -20.01 -6.70 29.59
C ASP A 397 -18.80 -6.14 28.82
N LYS A 398 -18.85 -6.12 27.50
CA LYS A 398 -17.83 -5.49 26.65
C LYS A 398 -17.80 -3.97 26.83
N ASP A 399 -18.96 -3.31 26.85
CA ASP A 399 -19.05 -1.87 27.05
C ASP A 399 -18.50 -1.47 28.44
N ALA A 400 -18.76 -2.27 29.47
CA ALA A 400 -18.20 -2.08 30.80
C ALA A 400 -16.67 -2.26 30.82
N ALA A 401 -16.15 -3.29 30.15
CA ALA A 401 -14.70 -3.51 30.03
C ALA A 401 -14.01 -2.41 29.21
N GLN A 402 -14.67 -1.88 28.19
CA GLN A 402 -14.15 -0.76 27.40
C GLN A 402 -14.07 0.52 28.23
N ALA A 403 -15.09 0.83 29.05
CA ALA A 403 -15.08 1.97 29.94
C ALA A 403 -13.98 1.85 31.01
N GLU A 404 -13.70 0.65 31.50
CA GLU A 404 -12.59 0.38 32.42
C GLU A 404 -11.23 0.61 31.73
N LEU A 405 -11.08 0.18 30.49
CA LEU A 405 -9.89 0.40 29.69
C LEU A 405 -9.63 1.89 29.43
N ASP A 406 -10.66 2.64 29.08
CA ASP A 406 -10.57 4.10 28.83
C ASP A 406 -10.14 4.85 30.11
N ALA A 407 -10.66 4.45 31.28
CA ALA A 407 -10.24 5.01 32.56
C ALA A 407 -8.77 4.69 32.91
N LEU A 408 -8.31 3.48 32.55
CA LEU A 408 -6.91 3.10 32.74
C LEU A 408 -5.97 3.88 31.82
N TYR A 409 -6.37 4.19 30.58
CA TYR A 409 -5.58 5.04 29.68
C TYR A 409 -5.45 6.48 30.18
N LEU A 410 -6.53 7.08 30.71
CA LEU A 410 -6.45 8.42 31.33
C LEU A 410 -5.47 8.42 32.52
N ARG A 411 -5.54 7.38 33.36
CA ARG A 411 -4.62 7.26 34.50
C ARG A 411 -3.16 7.00 34.06
N TRP A 412 -2.97 6.30 32.97
CA TRP A 412 -1.65 6.07 32.38
C TRP A 412 -1.05 7.37 31.86
N GLU A 413 -1.85 8.24 31.22
CA GLU A 413 -1.43 9.56 30.73
C GLU A 413 -0.98 10.46 31.88
N GLU A 414 -1.77 10.55 32.96
CA GLU A 414 -1.40 11.31 34.17
C GLU A 414 -0.09 10.81 34.82
N LEU A 415 0.10 9.48 34.86
CA LEU A 415 1.29 8.88 35.45
C LEU A 415 2.52 9.03 34.53
N SER A 416 2.34 9.02 33.21
CA SER A 416 3.38 9.26 32.22
C SER A 416 3.93 10.68 32.30
N GLU A 417 3.04 11.68 32.41
CA GLU A 417 3.43 13.08 32.65
C GLU A 417 4.19 13.24 33.98
N ALA A 418 3.72 12.60 35.05
CA ALA A 418 4.38 12.63 36.37
C ALA A 418 5.72 11.92 36.41
N ALA A 419 5.92 10.90 35.54
CA ALA A 419 7.18 10.17 35.40
C ALA A 419 8.21 10.92 34.53
N GLY A 420 7.79 11.94 33.75
CA GLY A 420 8.66 12.70 32.85
C GLY A 420 9.01 11.93 31.57
N GLU A 421 8.11 11.05 31.11
CA GLU A 421 8.24 10.23 29.89
C GLU A 421 7.30 10.72 28.74
N ALA A 422 6.75 11.95 28.86
CA ALA A 422 5.90 12.59 27.83
C ALA A 422 6.75 13.30 26.76
#